data_a0b7c32d6755a6a0b12c4272e104dd2e
#
_entry.id   a0b7c32d6755a6a0b12c4272e104dd2e
#
_cell.length_a   1.000
_cell.length_b   1.000
_cell.length_c   1.000
_cell.angle_alpha   90.00
_cell.angle_beta   90.00
_cell.angle_gamma   90.00
#
_symmetry.space_group_name_H-M   'P 1'
#
loop_
_entity.id
_entity.type
_entity.pdbx_description
1 polymer ?
#
loop_
_entity_poly.entity_id
_entity_poly.type
_entity_poly.pdbx_seq_one_letter_code
_entity_poly.pdbx_strand_id
1 'polypeptide(L)'
;MHPRDATVLTFPNLFAVSDWEATVPWMPFRDGVDVYRLYGDGVTGPTAALLRFRPGAKVPLHEHTGYEHIIVLHGSQVDENSRADAGTLIVNPPGTRHAVLSEHGCIVLAIYERPVAFLSEAGG
;
A
#
# COMPACT_ATOMS: atom_id res chain seq x y z
N MET A 1 14.68 -4.10 -21.08
CA MET A 1 13.60 -3.13 -21.29
C MET A 1 13.94 -2.23 -22.44
N HIS A 2 12.96 -1.89 -23.23
CA HIS A 2 13.15 -1.00 -24.35
C HIS A 2 13.18 0.45 -23.84
N PRO A 3 14.21 1.26 -24.15
CA PRO A 3 14.30 2.63 -23.62
C PRO A 3 13.06 3.49 -23.87
N ARG A 4 12.42 3.31 -25.03
CA ARG A 4 11.23 4.11 -25.34
C ARG A 4 10.01 3.76 -24.49
N ASP A 5 10.05 2.61 -23.79
CA ASP A 5 8.96 2.21 -22.91
C ASP A 5 9.12 2.80 -21.50
N ALA A 6 10.29 3.37 -21.24
CA ALA A 6 10.56 3.97 -19.94
C ALA A 6 9.85 5.33 -19.87
N THR A 7 8.94 5.46 -18.91
CA THR A 7 8.19 6.69 -18.69
C THR A 7 8.39 7.17 -17.27
N VAL A 8 8.72 8.44 -17.12
CA VAL A 8 8.80 9.06 -15.80
C VAL A 8 7.39 9.31 -15.30
N LEU A 9 7.07 8.81 -14.11
CA LEU A 9 5.81 9.09 -13.44
C LEU A 9 6.03 10.24 -12.45
N THR A 10 5.15 11.22 -12.49
CA THR A 10 5.26 12.40 -11.64
C THR A 10 3.91 12.64 -10.95
N PHE A 11 3.94 12.82 -9.65
CA PHE A 11 2.75 13.15 -8.85
C PHE A 11 2.99 14.49 -8.13
N PRO A 12 2.75 15.62 -8.80
CA PRO A 12 2.86 16.92 -8.13
C PRO A 12 1.85 16.99 -6.99
N ASN A 13 2.25 17.59 -5.88
CA ASN A 13 1.39 17.74 -4.71
C ASN A 13 0.86 16.39 -4.21
N LEU A 14 1.78 15.46 -3.98
CA LEU A 14 1.44 14.07 -3.63
C LEU A 14 0.41 13.96 -2.51
N PHE A 15 0.50 14.82 -1.49
CA PHE A 15 -0.42 14.77 -0.36
C PHE A 15 -1.76 15.46 -0.63
N ALA A 16 -1.87 16.21 -1.72
CA ALA A 16 -3.16 16.76 -2.15
C ALA A 16 -3.90 15.73 -3.01
N VAL A 17 -4.29 14.65 -2.38
CA VAL A 17 -4.82 13.47 -3.04
C VAL A 17 -6.03 13.77 -3.92
N SER A 18 -6.88 14.73 -3.49
CA SER A 18 -8.04 15.11 -4.29
C SER A 18 -7.69 15.67 -5.66
N ASP A 19 -6.45 16.15 -5.84
CA ASP A 19 -6.01 16.71 -7.12
C ASP A 19 -5.76 15.62 -8.17
N TRP A 20 -5.49 14.38 -7.76
CA TRP A 20 -5.10 13.34 -8.71
C TRP A 20 -5.83 12.01 -8.53
N GLU A 21 -6.52 11.79 -7.43
CA GLU A 21 -7.15 10.50 -7.13
C GLU A 21 -8.07 10.03 -8.26
N ALA A 22 -8.90 10.91 -8.78
CA ALA A 22 -9.89 10.55 -9.78
C ALA A 22 -9.28 10.20 -11.15
N THR A 23 -8.02 10.56 -11.37
CA THR A 23 -7.35 10.28 -12.64
C THR A 23 -6.59 8.96 -12.64
N VAL A 24 -6.45 8.33 -11.47
CA VAL A 24 -5.71 7.08 -11.34
C VAL A 24 -6.59 5.93 -11.82
N PRO A 25 -6.10 5.06 -12.71
CA PRO A 25 -6.87 3.92 -13.18
C PRO A 25 -6.80 2.78 -12.16
N TRP A 26 -7.50 2.94 -11.06
CA TRP A 26 -7.52 1.97 -9.98
C TRP A 26 -8.03 0.61 -10.46
N MET A 27 -7.41 -0.45 -9.93
CA MET A 27 -7.80 -1.83 -10.19
C MET A 27 -8.19 -2.48 -8.87
N PRO A 28 -9.12 -3.44 -8.88
CA PRO A 28 -9.39 -4.19 -7.65
C PRO A 28 -8.14 -4.95 -7.20
N PHE A 29 -7.88 -4.93 -5.89
CA PHE A 29 -6.75 -5.64 -5.32
C PHE A 29 -7.23 -6.74 -4.38
N ARG A 30 -8.02 -6.36 -3.41
CA ARG A 30 -8.70 -7.26 -2.49
C ARG A 30 -9.94 -6.55 -1.98
N ASP A 31 -10.73 -7.25 -1.18
CA ASP A 31 -11.97 -6.69 -0.66
C ASP A 31 -11.72 -5.35 0.02
N GLY A 32 -12.37 -4.32 -0.47
CA GLY A 32 -12.26 -2.96 0.06
C GLY A 32 -10.99 -2.20 -0.31
N VAL A 33 -10.08 -2.79 -1.09
CA VAL A 33 -8.82 -2.14 -1.44
C VAL A 33 -8.60 -2.17 -2.94
N ASP A 34 -8.32 -1.00 -3.50
CA ASP A 34 -7.93 -0.86 -4.90
C ASP A 34 -6.43 -0.60 -4.97
N VAL A 35 -5.83 -0.94 -6.10
CA VAL A 35 -4.40 -0.79 -6.33
C VAL A 35 -4.11 -0.09 -7.65
N TYR A 36 -3.04 0.69 -7.67
CA TYR A 36 -2.40 1.16 -8.88
C TYR A 36 -0.90 0.98 -8.71
N ARG A 37 -0.32 0.05 -9.46
CA ARG A 37 1.10 -0.24 -9.38
C ARG A 37 1.88 0.77 -10.21
N LEU A 38 2.84 1.41 -9.57
CA LEU A 38 3.73 2.35 -10.24
C LEU A 38 4.82 1.59 -10.99
N TYR A 39 5.28 0.49 -10.41
CA TYR A 39 6.18 -0.47 -11.04
C TYR A 39 6.12 -1.78 -10.25
N GLY A 40 6.61 -2.85 -10.88
CA GLY A 40 6.59 -4.18 -10.28
C GLY A 40 5.25 -4.89 -10.47
N ASP A 41 5.25 -6.19 -10.27
CA ASP A 41 4.05 -7.00 -10.45
C ASP A 41 3.35 -7.38 -9.13
N GLY A 42 3.94 -7.02 -8.00
CA GLY A 42 3.39 -7.36 -6.69
C GLY A 42 3.60 -8.83 -6.30
N VAL A 43 4.31 -9.61 -7.11
CA VAL A 43 4.52 -11.04 -6.89
C VAL A 43 6.01 -11.36 -6.75
N THR A 44 6.83 -10.78 -7.62
CA THR A 44 8.27 -11.03 -7.63
C THR A 44 9.00 -9.71 -7.63
N GLY A 45 10.01 -9.60 -6.78
CA GLY A 45 10.90 -8.45 -6.75
C GLY A 45 10.23 -7.15 -6.26
N PRO A 46 10.95 -6.03 -6.43
CA PRO A 46 10.50 -4.74 -5.90
C PRO A 46 9.21 -4.25 -6.57
N THR A 47 8.36 -3.66 -5.77
CA THR A 47 7.09 -3.09 -6.24
C THR A 47 6.84 -1.78 -5.52
N ALA A 48 6.27 -0.81 -6.25
CA ALA A 48 5.70 0.39 -5.65
C ALA A 48 4.27 0.52 -6.15
N ALA A 49 3.35 0.80 -5.23
CA ALA A 49 1.94 0.86 -5.54
C ALA A 49 1.22 1.87 -4.67
N LEU A 50 0.21 2.50 -5.26
CA LEU A 50 -0.78 3.24 -4.49
C LEU A 50 -1.87 2.24 -4.10
N LEU A 51 -2.29 2.29 -2.86
CA LEU A 51 -3.40 1.48 -2.36
C LEU A 51 -4.47 2.42 -1.82
N ARG A 52 -5.71 2.17 -2.23
CA ARG A 52 -6.86 2.96 -1.78
C ARG A 52 -7.79 2.05 -0.98
N PHE A 53 -7.94 2.35 0.29
CA PHE A 53 -8.78 1.60 1.23
C PHE A 53 -10.12 2.29 1.38
N ARG A 54 -11.21 1.55 1.20
CA ARG A 54 -12.54 2.04 1.58
C ARG A 54 -12.67 2.07 3.09
N PRO A 55 -13.55 2.91 3.65
CA PRO A 55 -13.81 2.87 5.08
C PRO A 55 -14.16 1.46 5.56
N GLY A 56 -13.47 1.01 6.60
CA GLY A 56 -13.66 -0.32 7.17
C GLY A 56 -12.84 -1.43 6.51
N ALA A 57 -12.08 -1.13 5.47
CA ALA A 57 -11.28 -2.13 4.78
C ALA A 57 -10.14 -2.63 5.66
N LYS A 58 -9.81 -3.90 5.51
CA LYS A 58 -8.81 -4.59 6.31
C LYS A 58 -7.80 -5.30 5.45
N VAL A 59 -6.58 -5.41 5.97
CA VAL A 59 -5.58 -6.33 5.45
C VAL A 59 -5.32 -7.35 6.56
N PRO A 60 -5.55 -8.65 6.32
CA PRO A 60 -5.35 -9.67 7.35
C PRO A 60 -3.90 -9.74 7.81
N LEU A 61 -3.70 -10.43 8.93
CA LEU A 61 -2.38 -10.61 9.50
C LEU A 61 -1.40 -11.12 8.44
N HIS A 62 -0.28 -10.46 8.31
CA HIS A 62 0.75 -10.80 7.34
C HIS A 62 2.13 -10.49 7.90
N GLU A 63 3.12 -11.12 7.30
CA GLU A 63 4.52 -10.92 7.65
C GLU A 63 5.23 -10.24 6.49
N HIS A 64 6.07 -9.28 6.82
CA HIS A 64 6.92 -8.62 5.84
C HIS A 64 8.13 -9.52 5.56
N THR A 65 8.31 -9.90 4.29
CA THR A 65 9.39 -10.80 3.88
C THR A 65 10.63 -10.04 3.41
N GLY A 66 10.50 -8.74 3.23
CA GLY A 66 11.56 -7.79 2.95
C GLY A 66 11.18 -6.47 3.59
N TYR A 67 11.97 -5.44 3.38
CA TYR A 67 11.60 -4.11 3.84
C TYR A 67 10.38 -3.61 3.08
N GLU A 68 9.48 -2.95 3.81
CA GLU A 68 8.35 -2.26 3.23
C GLU A 68 8.27 -0.85 3.81
N HIS A 69 8.07 0.13 2.93
CA HIS A 69 7.81 1.51 3.31
C HIS A 69 6.37 1.82 2.99
N ILE A 70 5.65 2.36 3.97
CA ILE A 70 4.29 2.87 3.78
C ILE A 70 4.29 4.35 4.07
N ILE A 71 3.80 5.14 3.13
CA ILE A 71 3.58 6.57 3.35
C ILE A 71 2.09 6.80 3.26
N VAL A 72 1.48 7.26 4.36
CA VAL A 72 0.06 7.58 4.36
C VAL A 72 -0.13 8.94 3.71
N LEU A 73 -0.83 8.96 2.58
CA LEU A 73 -1.03 10.18 1.80
C LEU A 73 -2.33 10.90 2.18
N HIS A 74 -3.34 10.13 2.59
CA HIS A 74 -4.66 10.66 2.94
C HIS A 74 -5.34 9.68 3.88
N GLY A 75 -6.10 10.21 4.83
CA GLY A 75 -6.81 9.37 5.78
C GLY A 75 -5.91 8.78 6.84
N SER A 76 -6.25 7.58 7.29
CA SER A 76 -5.50 6.93 8.36
C SER A 76 -5.63 5.42 8.29
N GLN A 77 -4.65 4.74 8.87
CA GLN A 77 -4.73 3.30 9.12
C GLN A 77 -4.24 3.00 10.53
N VAL A 78 -4.75 1.92 11.09
CA VAL A 78 -4.35 1.45 12.42
C VAL A 78 -3.91 0.00 12.33
N ASP A 79 -3.00 -0.38 13.21
CA ASP A 79 -2.67 -1.77 13.47
C ASP A 79 -2.71 -2.01 14.98
N GLU A 80 -2.19 -3.15 15.43
CA GLU A 80 -2.22 -3.51 16.86
C GLU A 80 -1.42 -2.54 17.74
N ASN A 81 -0.50 -1.79 17.15
CA ASN A 81 0.46 -0.99 17.89
C ASN A 81 0.22 0.50 17.79
N SER A 82 -0.34 0.97 16.69
CA SER A 82 -0.36 2.42 16.45
C SER A 82 -1.37 2.83 15.39
N ARG A 83 -1.60 4.12 15.34
CA ARG A 83 -2.37 4.79 14.29
C ARG A 83 -1.41 5.62 13.44
N ALA A 84 -1.61 5.58 12.13
CA ALA A 84 -0.84 6.38 11.19
C ALA A 84 -1.79 7.26 10.39
N ASP A 85 -1.62 8.56 10.53
CA ASP A 85 -2.37 9.56 9.78
C ASP A 85 -1.58 10.04 8.57
N ALA A 86 -2.23 10.79 7.70
CA ALA A 86 -1.59 11.39 6.52
C ALA A 86 -0.29 12.10 6.90
N GLY A 87 0.76 11.86 6.13
CA GLY A 87 2.09 12.39 6.38
C GLY A 87 3.01 11.45 7.15
N THR A 88 2.50 10.30 7.60
CA THR A 88 3.30 9.32 8.35
C THR A 88 4.04 8.39 7.41
N LEU A 89 5.32 8.17 7.68
CA LEU A 89 6.11 7.12 7.05
C LEU A 89 6.26 5.97 8.05
N ILE A 90 5.93 4.75 7.59
CA ILE A 90 6.12 3.54 8.37
C ILE A 90 7.17 2.71 7.64
N VAL A 91 8.18 2.22 8.37
CA VAL A 91 9.16 1.29 7.83
C VAL A 91 8.97 -0.05 8.53
N ASN A 92 8.63 -1.06 7.76
CA ASN A 92 8.40 -2.41 8.26
C ASN A 92 9.59 -3.30 7.87
N PRO A 93 10.47 -3.64 8.82
CA PRO A 93 11.58 -4.55 8.54
C PRO A 93 11.10 -5.98 8.28
N PRO A 94 11.94 -6.79 7.61
CA PRO A 94 11.63 -8.21 7.44
C PRO A 94 11.39 -8.90 8.78
N GLY A 95 10.40 -9.77 8.81
CA GLY A 95 10.02 -10.52 10.00
C GLY A 95 8.97 -9.86 10.87
N THR A 96 8.66 -8.60 10.64
CA THR A 96 7.59 -7.93 11.38
C THR A 96 6.22 -8.35 10.83
N ARG A 97 5.23 -8.34 11.70
CA ARG A 97 3.86 -8.80 11.39
C ARG A 97 2.85 -7.81 11.89
N HIS A 98 1.77 -7.65 11.14
CA HIS A 98 0.60 -6.90 11.60
C HIS A 98 -0.64 -7.20 10.76
N ALA A 99 -1.79 -6.82 11.30
CA ALA A 99 -3.03 -6.69 10.55
C ALA A 99 -3.39 -5.20 10.52
N VAL A 100 -3.95 -4.74 9.41
CA VAL A 100 -4.22 -3.32 9.20
C VAL A 100 -5.72 -3.11 9.03
N LEU A 101 -6.22 -2.03 9.59
CA LEU A 101 -7.60 -1.57 9.42
C LEU A 101 -7.58 -0.09 9.07
N SER A 102 -8.37 0.31 8.09
CA SER A 102 -8.62 1.72 7.82
C SER A 102 -10.08 2.03 8.12
N GLU A 103 -10.33 2.56 9.31
CA GLU A 103 -11.70 2.82 9.77
C GLU A 103 -12.43 3.82 8.89
N HIS A 104 -11.73 4.84 8.44
CA HIS A 104 -12.32 5.95 7.70
C HIS A 104 -11.87 6.01 6.25
N GLY A 105 -11.10 5.01 5.80
CA GLY A 105 -10.49 5.01 4.49
C GLY A 105 -9.15 5.69 4.47
N CYS A 106 -8.33 5.35 3.49
CA CYS A 106 -7.03 5.99 3.31
C CYS A 106 -6.49 5.71 1.92
N ILE A 107 -5.48 6.48 1.56
CA ILE A 107 -4.65 6.21 0.40
C ILE A 107 -3.22 6.21 0.88
N VAL A 108 -2.49 5.15 0.55
CA VAL A 108 -1.10 4.99 0.96
C VAL A 108 -0.23 4.70 -0.26
N LEU A 109 1.04 5.07 -0.17
CA LEU A 109 2.07 4.62 -1.10
C LEU A 109 2.84 3.51 -0.41
N ALA A 110 2.83 2.32 -1.01
CA ALA A 110 3.55 1.16 -0.51
C ALA A 110 4.73 0.87 -1.43
N ILE A 111 5.93 0.76 -0.86
CA ILE A 111 7.14 0.40 -1.59
C ILE A 111 7.77 -0.77 -0.86
N TYR A 112 7.90 -1.91 -1.52
CA TYR A 112 8.40 -3.10 -0.85
C TYR A 112 9.32 -3.92 -1.75
N GLU A 113 10.27 -4.60 -1.10
CA GLU A 113 11.25 -5.44 -1.79
C GLU A 113 10.63 -6.73 -2.27
N ARG A 114 9.71 -7.29 -1.50
CA ARG A 114 9.03 -8.56 -1.77
C ARG A 114 7.61 -8.51 -1.26
N PRO A 115 6.69 -9.29 -1.85
CA PRO A 115 5.32 -9.33 -1.36
C PRO A 115 5.26 -9.87 0.07
N VAL A 116 4.28 -9.40 0.82
CA VAL A 116 4.03 -9.91 2.16
C VAL A 116 3.54 -11.35 2.12
N ALA A 117 3.79 -12.08 3.19
CA ALA A 117 3.26 -13.44 3.36
C ALA A 117 2.04 -13.37 4.28
N PHE A 118 0.88 -13.68 3.76
CA PHE A 118 -0.31 -13.76 4.59
C PHE A 118 -0.23 -14.99 5.48
N LEU A 119 -0.44 -14.79 6.77
CA LEU A 119 -0.37 -15.87 7.72
C LEU A 119 -1.71 -16.59 7.71
N SER A 120 -1.64 -17.91 7.62
CA SER A 120 -2.84 -18.71 7.64
C SER A 120 -3.57 -18.49 8.94
N GLU A 121 -4.85 -18.16 8.84
CA GLU A 121 -5.70 -18.24 10.00
C GLU A 121 -5.82 -19.68 10.40
N ALA A 122 -5.72 -19.95 11.66
CA ALA A 122 -5.67 -21.28 12.21
C ALA A 122 -6.65 -22.20 11.49
N GLY A 123 -6.15 -23.02 10.64
CA GLY A 123 -6.97 -23.88 9.84
C GLY A 123 -7.77 -23.14 8.79
N GLY A 124 -7.48 -21.92 8.60
CA GLY A 124 -8.23 -21.16 7.62
C GLY A 124 -7.33 -20.31 6.83
#